data_29559295b6108fb4db724b1aa0564f7c
#
_entry.id   29559295b6108fb4db724b1aa0564f7c
#
_cell.length_a   1.000
_cell.length_b   1.000
_cell.length_c   1.000
_cell.angle_alpha   90.00
_cell.angle_beta   90.00
_cell.angle_gamma   90.00
#
_symmetry.space_group_name_H-M   'P 1'
#
loop_
_entity.id
_entity.type
_entity.pdbx_description
1 polymer ?
#
loop_
_entity_poly.entity_id
_entity_poly.type
_entity_poly.pdbx_seq_one_letter_code
_entity_poly.pdbx_strand_id
1 'polypeptide(L)'
;MTQYIDGFVLPVPRIHLNEYKSVAEKVAEIWKEYGALAYFEYVGKDLKLEGTRSFIEVVELKEDEVIVFGWVLFPSKEARDLANKQVPNDPRMAELVAPLTDPKRLIFDAERMVYGGFKSFVQSSNSSKSAV
;
A
#
# COMPACT_ATOMS: atom_id res chain seq x y z
N MET A 1 -5.43 22.12 6.99
CA MET A 1 -4.87 21.58 5.76
C MET A 1 -5.45 20.19 5.46
N THR A 2 -5.83 19.97 4.23
CA THR A 2 -6.46 18.71 3.86
C THR A 2 -5.42 17.64 3.61
N GLN A 3 -5.47 16.59 4.40
CA GLN A 3 -4.62 15.42 4.19
C GLN A 3 -5.04 14.66 2.94
N TYR A 4 -4.11 13.89 2.42
CA TYR A 4 -4.29 13.13 1.20
C TYR A 4 -3.67 11.75 1.39
N ILE A 5 -4.31 10.71 0.85
CA ILE A 5 -3.73 9.38 0.90
C ILE A 5 -3.61 8.78 -0.49
N ASP A 6 -2.63 7.92 -0.66
CA ASP A 6 -2.61 6.95 -1.74
C ASP A 6 -3.06 5.63 -1.13
N GLY A 7 -4.14 5.08 -1.65
CA GLY A 7 -4.67 3.79 -1.20
C GLY A 7 -4.45 2.72 -2.24
N PHE A 8 -4.19 1.50 -1.78
CA PHE A 8 -3.94 0.41 -2.72
C PHE A 8 -4.34 -0.93 -2.12
N VAL A 9 -4.66 -1.85 -3.02
CA VAL A 9 -4.98 -3.24 -2.69
C VAL A 9 -4.25 -4.10 -3.70
N LEU A 10 -3.59 -5.17 -3.23
CA LEU A 10 -2.88 -6.07 -4.13
C LEU A 10 -2.85 -7.50 -3.59
N PRO A 11 -2.72 -8.48 -4.50
CA PRO A 11 -2.52 -9.88 -4.09
C PRO A 11 -1.03 -10.14 -3.87
N VAL A 12 -0.72 -10.97 -2.87
CA VAL A 12 0.65 -11.41 -2.60
C VAL A 12 0.63 -12.92 -2.37
N PRO A 13 1.52 -13.70 -3.00
CA PRO A 13 1.60 -15.12 -2.73
C PRO A 13 1.86 -15.38 -1.25
N ARG A 14 1.06 -16.25 -0.65
CA ARG A 14 1.14 -16.49 0.79
C ARG A 14 2.54 -16.94 1.23
N ILE A 15 3.17 -17.80 0.45
CA ILE A 15 4.50 -18.31 0.80
C ILE A 15 5.59 -17.25 0.77
N HIS A 16 5.35 -16.12 0.10
CA HIS A 16 6.32 -15.02 -0.01
C HIS A 16 5.92 -13.79 0.80
N LEU A 17 4.92 -13.92 1.67
CA LEU A 17 4.42 -12.78 2.42
C LEU A 17 5.48 -12.15 3.33
N ASN A 18 6.31 -12.98 3.97
CA ASN A 18 7.37 -12.46 4.85
C ASN A 18 8.45 -11.72 4.08
N GLU A 19 8.80 -12.18 2.90
CA GLU A 19 9.74 -11.48 2.04
C GLU A 19 9.16 -10.14 1.58
N TYR A 20 7.89 -10.14 1.18
CA TYR A 20 7.18 -8.93 0.80
C TYR A 20 7.20 -7.92 1.97
N LYS A 21 6.88 -8.39 3.17
CA LYS A 21 6.85 -7.55 4.37
C LYS A 21 8.20 -6.89 4.63
N SER A 22 9.27 -7.66 4.53
CA SER A 22 10.63 -7.13 4.76
C SER A 22 10.97 -6.00 3.80
N VAL A 23 10.61 -6.15 2.53
CA VAL A 23 10.83 -5.11 1.53
C VAL A 23 9.93 -3.91 1.80
N ALA A 24 8.65 -4.16 2.08
CA ALA A 24 7.68 -3.10 2.32
C ALA A 24 8.06 -2.22 3.51
N GLU A 25 8.63 -2.82 4.56
CA GLU A 25 9.11 -2.06 5.72
C GLU A 25 10.19 -1.05 5.33
N LYS A 26 11.10 -1.44 4.44
CA LYS A 26 12.16 -0.55 3.95
C LYS A 26 11.60 0.51 3.01
N VAL A 27 10.68 0.12 2.14
CA VAL A 27 10.02 1.05 1.22
C VAL A 27 9.25 2.10 2.01
N ALA A 28 8.58 1.70 3.09
CA ALA A 28 7.84 2.63 3.95
C ALA A 28 8.75 3.73 4.52
N GLU A 29 9.97 3.38 4.93
CA GLU A 29 10.92 4.37 5.44
C GLU A 29 11.31 5.37 4.36
N ILE A 30 11.48 4.91 3.12
CA ILE A 30 11.80 5.80 2.01
C ILE A 30 10.66 6.80 1.76
N TRP A 31 9.42 6.33 1.72
CA TRP A 31 8.27 7.23 1.55
C TRP A 31 8.22 8.29 2.63
N LYS A 32 8.51 7.93 3.89
CA LYS A 32 8.53 8.89 4.99
C LYS A 32 9.64 9.92 4.83
N GLU A 33 10.80 9.52 4.32
CA GLU A 33 11.89 10.46 4.04
C GLU A 33 11.48 11.50 3.00
N TYR A 34 10.59 11.14 2.08
CA TYR A 34 10.14 12.04 1.02
C TYR A 34 8.83 12.78 1.36
N GLY A 35 8.42 12.74 2.61
CA GLY A 35 7.33 13.59 3.07
C GLY A 35 6.05 12.90 3.50
N ALA A 36 5.98 11.58 3.41
CA ALA A 36 4.82 10.88 3.95
C ALA A 36 4.79 10.99 5.47
N LEU A 37 3.61 11.19 6.03
CA LEU A 37 3.41 11.23 7.48
C LEU A 37 3.36 9.83 8.07
N ALA A 38 2.84 8.87 7.31
CA ALA A 38 2.66 7.51 7.78
C ALA A 38 2.49 6.57 6.58
N TYR A 39 2.73 5.29 6.83
CA TYR A 39 2.62 4.24 5.81
C TYR A 39 2.09 3.00 6.51
N PHE A 40 1.00 2.43 5.99
CA PHE A 40 0.34 1.27 6.60
C PHE A 40 0.03 0.21 5.56
N GLU A 41 0.23 -1.05 5.93
CA GLU A 41 -0.26 -2.18 5.16
C GLU A 41 -0.87 -3.21 6.09
N TYR A 42 -2.00 -3.76 5.69
CA TYR A 42 -2.76 -4.74 6.46
C TYR A 42 -3.04 -5.96 5.60
N VAL A 43 -3.00 -7.14 6.20
CA VAL A 43 -3.32 -8.40 5.52
C VAL A 43 -4.78 -8.74 5.76
N GLY A 44 -5.51 -9.05 4.68
CA GLY A 44 -6.91 -9.40 4.77
C GLY A 44 -7.13 -10.71 5.50
N LYS A 45 -8.10 -10.73 6.40
CA LYS A 45 -8.45 -11.91 7.19
C LYS A 45 -9.94 -12.24 7.09
N ASP A 46 -10.80 -11.24 7.07
CA ASP A 46 -12.25 -11.41 7.05
C ASP A 46 -12.78 -10.62 5.86
N LEU A 47 -12.85 -11.27 4.71
CA LEU A 47 -13.07 -10.61 3.44
C LEU A 47 -14.50 -10.74 2.90
N LYS A 48 -15.38 -11.43 3.64
CA LYS A 48 -16.75 -11.66 3.18
C LYS A 48 -17.75 -11.02 4.13
N LEU A 49 -18.53 -10.10 3.59
CA LEU A 49 -19.64 -9.48 4.29
C LEU A 49 -20.86 -9.58 3.39
N GLU A 50 -21.92 -10.22 3.88
CA GLU A 50 -23.15 -10.39 3.13
C GLU A 50 -23.68 -9.04 2.63
N GLY A 51 -24.05 -9.01 1.36
CA GLY A 51 -24.60 -7.79 0.75
C GLY A 51 -23.53 -6.85 0.18
N THR A 52 -22.25 -7.20 0.24
CA THR A 52 -21.20 -6.38 -0.33
C THR A 52 -20.33 -7.19 -1.30
N ARG A 53 -19.59 -6.47 -2.14
CA ARG A 53 -18.55 -7.10 -2.96
C ARG A 53 -17.31 -7.31 -2.11
N SER A 54 -16.65 -8.44 -2.33
CA SER A 54 -15.39 -8.74 -1.63
C SER A 54 -14.20 -8.16 -2.40
N PHE A 55 -13.16 -7.77 -1.67
CA PHE A 55 -11.88 -7.43 -2.26
C PHE A 55 -11.29 -8.58 -3.08
N ILE A 56 -11.68 -9.82 -2.78
CA ILE A 56 -11.23 -10.99 -3.53
C ILE A 56 -11.52 -10.83 -5.03
N GLU A 57 -12.68 -10.32 -5.36
CA GLU A 57 -13.11 -10.12 -6.76
C GLU A 57 -12.32 -9.00 -7.43
N VAL A 58 -11.98 -7.97 -6.69
CA VAL A 58 -11.36 -6.76 -7.24
C VAL A 58 -9.95 -7.04 -7.74
N VAL A 59 -9.19 -7.88 -7.03
CA VAL A 59 -7.81 -8.20 -7.40
C VAL A 59 -7.69 -9.58 -8.06
N GLU A 60 -8.82 -10.26 -8.32
CA GLU A 60 -8.83 -11.61 -8.89
C GLU A 60 -7.94 -12.55 -8.07
N LEU A 61 -8.17 -12.59 -6.77
CA LEU A 61 -7.33 -13.31 -5.81
C LEU A 61 -7.31 -14.81 -6.12
N LYS A 62 -6.11 -15.37 -6.20
CA LYS A 62 -5.91 -16.82 -6.37
C LYS A 62 -5.88 -17.52 -5.02
N GLU A 63 -6.02 -18.84 -5.05
CA GLU A 63 -6.13 -19.66 -3.84
C GLU A 63 -4.92 -19.58 -2.92
N ASP A 64 -3.73 -19.44 -3.51
CA ASP A 64 -2.46 -19.39 -2.77
C ASP A 64 -2.04 -17.98 -2.41
N GLU A 65 -2.92 -17.01 -2.57
CA GLU A 65 -2.61 -15.60 -2.33
C GLU A 65 -3.38 -15.02 -1.15
N VAL A 66 -2.81 -13.97 -0.57
CA VAL A 66 -3.49 -13.13 0.41
C VAL A 66 -3.65 -11.73 -0.17
N ILE A 67 -4.59 -10.96 0.38
CA ILE A 67 -4.77 -9.56 0.01
C ILE A 67 -4.04 -8.68 1.00
N VAL A 68 -3.34 -7.70 0.48
CA VAL A 68 -2.73 -6.62 1.26
C VAL A 68 -3.46 -5.33 0.91
N PHE A 69 -3.89 -4.61 1.94
CA PHE A 69 -4.55 -3.31 1.82
C PHE A 69 -3.67 -2.28 2.53
N GLY A 70 -3.34 -1.21 1.83
CA GLY A 70 -2.46 -0.21 2.44
C GLY A 70 -2.78 1.20 2.03
N TRP A 71 -2.20 2.14 2.76
CA TRP A 71 -2.26 3.53 2.36
C TRP A 71 -1.05 4.30 2.88
N VAL A 72 -0.70 5.32 2.11
CA VAL A 72 0.37 6.25 2.45
C VAL A 72 -0.29 7.60 2.75
N LEU A 73 -0.03 8.15 3.91
CA LEU A 73 -0.64 9.40 4.36
C LEU A 73 0.29 10.58 4.11
N PHE A 74 -0.22 11.61 3.47
CA PHE A 74 0.52 12.84 3.18
C PHE A 74 -0.18 14.04 3.81
N PRO A 75 0.56 15.10 4.17
CA PRO A 75 -0.06 16.30 4.71
C PRO A 75 -0.90 17.07 3.69
N SER A 76 -0.64 16.85 2.39
CA SER A 76 -1.35 17.54 1.31
C SER A 76 -1.19 16.77 0.00
N LYS A 77 -2.01 17.13 -0.98
CA LYS A 77 -1.86 16.58 -2.33
C LYS A 77 -0.53 16.98 -2.95
N GLU A 78 -0.07 18.22 -2.69
CA GLU A 78 1.19 18.71 -3.21
C GLU A 78 2.38 17.89 -2.70
N ALA A 79 2.38 17.55 -1.41
CA ALA A 79 3.42 16.70 -0.83
C ALA A 79 3.39 15.30 -1.45
N ARG A 80 2.19 14.76 -1.67
CA ARG A 80 2.03 13.46 -2.32
C ARG A 80 2.53 13.48 -3.76
N ASP A 81 2.17 14.51 -4.52
CA ASP A 81 2.58 14.63 -5.92
C ASP A 81 4.11 14.70 -6.03
N LEU A 82 4.74 15.45 -5.13
CA LEU A 82 6.20 15.55 -5.11
C LEU A 82 6.85 14.22 -4.75
N ALA A 83 6.35 13.54 -3.73
CA ALA A 83 6.87 12.23 -3.34
C ALA A 83 6.73 11.22 -4.48
N ASN A 84 5.59 11.22 -5.18
CA ASN A 84 5.36 10.31 -6.29
C ASN A 84 6.31 10.55 -7.46
N LYS A 85 6.87 11.74 -7.58
CA LYS A 85 7.91 12.02 -8.56
C LYS A 85 9.29 11.58 -8.09
N GLN A 86 9.58 11.76 -6.82
CA GLN A 86 10.93 11.55 -6.28
C GLN A 86 11.21 10.12 -5.88
N VAL A 87 10.25 9.44 -5.22
CA VAL A 87 10.47 8.09 -4.69
C VAL A 87 10.86 7.09 -5.79
N PRO A 88 10.16 7.03 -6.94
CA PRO A 88 10.55 6.07 -7.99
C PRO A 88 11.97 6.29 -8.53
N ASN A 89 12.51 7.49 -8.39
CA ASN A 89 13.86 7.81 -8.86
C ASN A 89 14.94 7.60 -7.80
N ASP A 90 14.56 7.25 -6.59
CA ASP A 90 15.54 6.91 -5.56
C ASP A 90 16.15 5.56 -5.90
N PRO A 91 17.49 5.46 -6.00
CA PRO A 91 18.14 4.21 -6.40
C PRO A 91 17.81 3.01 -5.51
N ARG A 92 17.51 3.26 -4.24
CA ARG A 92 17.13 2.19 -3.31
C ARG A 92 15.84 1.49 -3.72
N MET A 93 14.91 2.22 -4.35
CA MET A 93 13.62 1.64 -4.74
C MET A 93 13.78 0.54 -5.78
N ALA A 94 14.52 0.79 -6.84
CA ALA A 94 14.74 -0.22 -7.88
C ALA A 94 15.39 -1.48 -7.29
N GLU A 95 16.38 -1.29 -6.43
CA GLU A 95 17.09 -2.39 -5.79
C GLU A 95 16.19 -3.21 -4.87
N LEU A 96 15.35 -2.54 -4.07
CA LEU A 96 14.44 -3.20 -3.15
C LEU A 96 13.31 -3.94 -3.86
N VAL A 97 12.77 -3.37 -4.92
CA VAL A 97 11.60 -3.89 -5.61
C VAL A 97 11.96 -5.00 -6.61
N ALA A 98 13.18 -4.98 -7.15
CA ALA A 98 13.58 -5.95 -8.17
C ALA A 98 13.31 -7.40 -7.80
N PRO A 99 13.64 -7.88 -6.58
CA PRO A 99 13.36 -9.28 -6.23
C PRO A 99 11.87 -9.61 -6.20
N LEU A 100 10.99 -8.63 -6.03
CA LEU A 100 9.55 -8.83 -5.95
C LEU A 100 8.89 -8.89 -7.33
N THR A 101 9.58 -8.44 -8.37
CA THR A 101 9.01 -8.31 -9.71
C THR A 101 9.64 -9.24 -10.74
N ASP A 102 10.41 -10.23 -10.29
CA ASP A 102 10.97 -11.25 -11.17
C ASP A 102 9.83 -12.07 -11.80
N PRO A 103 9.72 -12.12 -13.14
CA PRO A 103 8.63 -12.86 -13.79
C PRO A 103 8.58 -14.34 -13.45
N LYS A 104 9.71 -14.92 -13.08
CA LYS A 104 9.78 -16.34 -12.71
C LYS A 104 9.34 -16.59 -11.27
N ARG A 105 9.23 -15.54 -10.47
CA ARG A 105 8.89 -15.61 -9.06
C ARG A 105 8.21 -14.30 -8.67
N LEU A 106 7.06 -14.05 -9.28
CA LEU A 106 6.36 -12.77 -9.13
C LEU A 106 5.69 -12.68 -7.76
N ILE A 107 6.15 -11.74 -6.95
CA ILE A 107 5.60 -11.49 -5.61
C ILE A 107 4.73 -10.24 -5.62
N PHE A 108 5.18 -9.19 -6.30
CA PHE A 108 4.43 -7.95 -6.45
C PHE A 108 3.90 -7.86 -7.88
N ASP A 109 2.59 -8.02 -8.03
CA ASP A 109 1.92 -8.00 -9.33
C ASP A 109 1.21 -6.67 -9.52
N ALA A 110 1.91 -5.73 -10.14
CA ALA A 110 1.38 -4.38 -10.35
C ALA A 110 0.15 -4.37 -11.27
N GLU A 111 0.03 -5.34 -12.15
CA GLU A 111 -1.12 -5.39 -13.08
C GLU A 111 -2.43 -5.70 -12.37
N ARG A 112 -2.36 -6.38 -11.22
CA ARG A 112 -3.55 -6.68 -10.43
C ARG A 112 -3.72 -5.73 -9.24
N MET A 113 -2.79 -4.82 -9.03
CA MET A 113 -2.90 -3.83 -7.96
C MET A 113 -3.98 -2.82 -8.31
N VAL A 114 -4.84 -2.52 -7.34
CA VAL A 114 -5.83 -1.45 -7.45
C VAL A 114 -5.31 -0.28 -6.65
N TYR A 115 -5.28 0.89 -7.26
CA TYR A 115 -4.66 2.08 -6.69
C TYR A 115 -5.51 3.31 -6.91
N GLY A 116 -5.48 4.25 -5.96
CA GLY A 116 -6.09 5.55 -6.15
C GLY A 116 -5.60 6.55 -5.12
N GLY A 117 -5.67 7.82 -5.48
CA GLY A 117 -5.39 8.91 -4.56
C GLY A 117 -6.71 9.49 -4.06
N PHE A 118 -6.76 9.81 -2.75
CA PHE A 118 -7.99 10.23 -2.10
C PHE A 118 -7.74 11.42 -1.18
N LYS A 119 -8.60 12.39 -1.29
CA LYS A 119 -8.60 13.57 -0.42
C LYS A 119 -9.40 13.26 0.85
N SER A 120 -8.92 13.73 1.99
CA SER A 120 -9.66 13.57 3.24
C SER A 120 -11.06 14.19 3.11
N PHE A 121 -12.06 13.45 3.57
CA PHE A 121 -13.45 13.88 3.48
C PHE A 121 -14.12 13.88 4.85
N VAL A 122 -14.00 12.78 5.58
CA VAL A 122 -14.53 12.68 6.95
C VAL A 122 -13.40 12.21 7.85
N GLN A 123 -13.17 12.93 8.93
CA GLN A 123 -12.18 12.58 9.94
C GLN A 123 -12.83 12.63 11.32
N SER A 124 -12.62 11.59 12.09
CA SER A 124 -13.07 11.52 13.47
C SER A 124 -12.13 10.59 14.22
N SER A 125 -11.71 10.99 15.40
CA SER A 125 -10.85 10.17 16.24
C SER A 125 -11.14 10.44 17.70
N ASN A 126 -10.76 9.47 18.54
CA ASN A 126 -10.86 9.68 19.98
C ASN A 126 -9.85 10.75 20.39
N SER A 127 -10.28 11.72 21.20
CA SER A 127 -9.45 12.88 21.57
C SER A 127 -8.20 12.49 22.34
N SER A 128 -8.21 11.33 23.01
CA SER A 128 -7.08 10.87 23.81
C SER A 128 -6.07 10.05 23.03
N LYS A 129 -6.27 9.85 21.71
CA LYS A 129 -5.43 9.01 20.88
C LYS A 129 -5.11 9.68 19.56
N SER A 130 -3.91 9.39 19.05
CA SER A 130 -3.55 9.85 17.72
C SER A 130 -4.34 9.08 16.67
N ALA A 131 -4.78 9.78 15.61
CA ALA A 131 -5.51 9.19 14.51
C ALA A 131 -4.58 8.62 13.42
N VAL A 132 -3.31 8.79 13.56
CA VAL A 132 -2.33 8.41 12.53
C VAL A 132 -2.17 6.93 12.39
#